data_b5a093f3ee9944e676224a3ca9dd7d3f
#
_entry.id   b5a093f3ee9944e676224a3ca9dd7d3f
#
_cell.length_a   1.000
_cell.length_b   1.000
_cell.length_c   1.000
_cell.angle_alpha   90.00
_cell.angle_beta   90.00
_cell.angle_gamma   90.00
#
_symmetry.space_group_name_H-M   'P 1'
#
loop_
_entity.id
_entity.type
_entity.pdbx_description
1 polymer ?
#
loop_
_entity_poly.entity_id
_entity_poly.type
_entity_poly.pdbx_seq_one_letter_code
_entity_poly.pdbx_strand_id
1 'polypeptide(L)'
;GADDGATMIQQIDAGDFRLPTFEMFDAFTDNPYFRIWREIYALYPDARYILTVRDEAAWIASCVKFFRHRRIRPMRVWMFGPHANPARDTASRQAWLDAYRAHNAAVRAHFASRPQQFLEFDPTRETSWDRLCNFLGAPVPEDQPWPHANPTKLDAPWRPLWRKLRRRLGLEASAPE
;
A
#
# COMPACT_ATOMS: atom_id res chain seq x y z
N GLY A 1 12.52 8.90 -12.57
CA GLY A 1 12.23 9.74 -11.97
C GLY A 1 11.10 10.60 -11.45
N ALA A 2 11.02 11.89 -11.81
CA ALA A 2 10.01 12.81 -11.25
C ALA A 2 8.67 12.77 -12.03
N ASP A 3 8.64 12.10 -13.14
CA ASP A 3 7.55 12.10 -14.13
C ASP A 3 6.60 10.88 -14.02
N ASP A 4 7.03 9.83 -13.35
CA ASP A 4 6.31 8.55 -13.30
C ASP A 4 4.91 8.70 -12.70
N GLY A 5 4.73 9.60 -11.74
CA GLY A 5 3.45 9.81 -11.09
C GLY A 5 2.42 10.53 -11.97
N ALA A 6 2.84 11.47 -12.81
CA ALA A 6 1.94 12.21 -13.70
C ALA A 6 1.48 11.33 -14.87
N THR A 7 2.39 10.58 -15.46
CA THR A 7 2.10 9.62 -16.53
C THR A 7 1.13 8.53 -16.05
N MET A 8 1.35 8.00 -14.85
CA MET A 8 0.46 7.01 -14.26
C MET A 8 -0.95 7.56 -14.00
N ILE A 9 -1.07 8.80 -13.54
CA ILE A 9 -2.37 9.47 -13.36
C ILE A 9 -3.09 9.60 -14.71
N GLN A 10 -2.40 10.07 -15.76
CA GLN A 10 -2.97 10.20 -17.09
C GLN A 10 -3.48 8.87 -17.66
N GLN A 11 -2.72 7.80 -17.46
CA GLN A 11 -3.09 6.45 -17.87
C GLN A 11 -4.35 5.98 -17.16
N ILE A 12 -4.41 6.14 -15.82
CA ILE A 12 -5.57 5.79 -15.01
C ILE A 12 -6.81 6.61 -15.39
N ASP A 13 -6.66 7.92 -15.60
CA ASP A 13 -7.75 8.82 -15.99
C ASP A 13 -8.28 8.50 -17.40
N ALA A 14 -7.45 7.93 -18.27
CA ALA A 14 -7.85 7.39 -19.57
C ALA A 14 -8.55 6.02 -19.49
N GLY A 15 -8.70 5.45 -18.30
CA GLY A 15 -9.33 4.13 -18.07
C GLY A 15 -8.42 2.95 -18.38
N ASP A 16 -7.12 3.18 -18.59
CA ASP A 16 -6.15 2.11 -18.74
C ASP A 16 -5.49 1.78 -17.40
N PHE A 17 -5.90 0.66 -16.83
CA PHE A 17 -5.40 0.16 -15.54
C PHE A 17 -4.30 -0.89 -15.67
N ARG A 18 -3.83 -1.19 -16.89
CA ARG A 18 -2.68 -2.10 -17.13
C ARG A 18 -1.37 -1.34 -16.99
N LEU A 19 -1.05 -1.00 -15.74
CA LEU A 19 0.15 -0.21 -15.46
C LEU A 19 1.41 -1.03 -15.77
N PRO A 20 2.45 -0.45 -16.40
CA PRO A 20 3.70 -1.15 -16.75
C PRO A 20 4.39 -1.78 -15.53
N THR A 21 4.15 -1.24 -14.33
CA THR A 21 4.67 -1.80 -13.09
C THR A 21 4.17 -3.21 -12.80
N PHE A 22 3.00 -3.63 -13.33
CA PHE A 22 2.46 -4.97 -13.13
C PHE A 22 3.27 -6.06 -13.83
N GLU A 23 4.04 -5.70 -14.85
CA GLU A 23 4.97 -6.62 -15.52
C GLU A 23 6.31 -6.75 -14.78
N MET A 24 6.58 -5.81 -13.85
CA MET A 24 7.87 -5.70 -13.18
C MET A 24 7.89 -6.24 -11.75
N PHE A 25 6.72 -6.36 -11.13
CA PHE A 25 6.61 -6.66 -9.70
C PHE A 25 5.41 -7.58 -9.41
N ASP A 26 5.57 -8.46 -8.42
CA ASP A 26 4.55 -9.41 -7.99
C ASP A 26 3.67 -8.88 -6.85
N ALA A 27 4.06 -7.76 -6.23
CA ALA A 27 3.32 -7.16 -5.12
C ALA A 27 3.30 -5.64 -5.22
N PHE A 28 2.16 -5.06 -4.88
CA PHE A 28 1.89 -3.63 -4.99
C PHE A 28 1.30 -3.10 -3.70
N THR A 29 1.71 -1.91 -3.33
CA THR A 29 1.23 -1.23 -2.12
C THR A 29 1.25 0.29 -2.32
N ASP A 30 0.51 1.01 -1.45
CA ASP A 30 0.46 2.48 -1.44
C ASP A 30 -0.22 3.06 -2.70
N ASN A 31 0.19 4.23 -3.12
CA ASN A 31 -0.40 4.99 -4.22
C ASN A 31 0.10 4.50 -5.59
N PRO A 32 -0.76 4.41 -6.58
CA PRO A 32 -2.21 4.67 -6.62
C PRO A 32 -3.06 3.42 -6.31
N TYR A 33 -2.46 2.26 -6.05
CA TYR A 33 -3.07 0.93 -6.08
C TYR A 33 -4.26 0.81 -5.14
N PHE A 34 -4.22 1.40 -3.95
CA PHE A 34 -5.36 1.35 -3.04
C PHE A 34 -6.59 2.10 -3.55
N ARG A 35 -6.43 3.07 -4.46
CA ARG A 35 -7.55 3.82 -5.03
C ARG A 35 -8.21 3.07 -6.18
N ILE A 36 -7.44 2.36 -6.98
CA ILE A 36 -7.88 1.62 -8.17
C ILE A 36 -7.97 0.10 -7.92
N TRP A 37 -8.13 -0.32 -6.67
CA TRP A 37 -8.10 -1.74 -6.32
C TRP A 37 -9.21 -2.56 -6.98
N ARG A 38 -10.37 -1.96 -7.30
CA ARG A 38 -11.47 -2.66 -7.99
C ARG A 38 -11.12 -2.97 -9.44
N GLU A 39 -10.50 -2.04 -10.08
CA GLU A 39 -10.02 -2.16 -11.46
C GLU A 39 -8.89 -3.19 -11.52
N ILE A 40 -7.99 -3.14 -10.54
CA ILE A 40 -6.94 -4.17 -10.39
C ILE A 40 -7.57 -5.55 -10.14
N TYR A 41 -8.60 -5.63 -9.30
CA TYR A 41 -9.30 -6.90 -9.04
C TYR A 41 -9.96 -7.44 -10.32
N ALA A 42 -10.53 -6.58 -11.16
CA ALA A 42 -11.11 -7.00 -12.44
C ALA A 42 -10.07 -7.57 -13.42
N LEU A 43 -8.83 -7.07 -13.37
CA LEU A 43 -7.71 -7.57 -14.19
C LEU A 43 -7.06 -8.84 -13.61
N TYR A 44 -7.01 -8.94 -12.27
CA TYR A 44 -6.32 -10.01 -11.54
C TYR A 44 -7.23 -10.62 -10.47
N PRO A 45 -8.32 -11.33 -10.87
CA PRO A 45 -9.32 -11.83 -9.94
C PRO A 45 -8.80 -12.92 -9.01
N ASP A 46 -7.70 -13.59 -9.38
CA ASP A 46 -7.06 -14.64 -8.58
C ASP A 46 -5.95 -14.13 -7.65
N ALA A 47 -5.64 -12.82 -7.70
CA ALA A 47 -4.64 -12.24 -6.82
C ALA A 47 -5.08 -12.26 -5.35
N ARG A 48 -4.10 -12.23 -4.44
CA ARG A 48 -4.34 -12.10 -3.00
C ARG A 48 -4.34 -10.64 -2.60
N TYR A 49 -5.31 -10.26 -1.78
CA TYR A 49 -5.51 -8.88 -1.35
C TYR A 49 -5.30 -8.75 0.16
N ILE A 50 -4.47 -7.81 0.56
CA ILE A 50 -4.18 -7.52 1.96
C ILE A 50 -4.63 -6.11 2.27
N LEU A 51 -5.62 -5.97 3.15
CA LEU A 51 -6.03 -4.68 3.69
C LEU A 51 -5.22 -4.40 4.95
N THR A 52 -4.26 -3.50 4.85
CA THR A 52 -3.54 -3.05 6.04
C THR A 52 -4.38 -2.04 6.81
N VAL A 53 -4.65 -2.35 8.06
CA VAL A 53 -5.44 -1.50 8.97
C VAL A 53 -4.62 -1.04 10.15
N ARG A 54 -5.10 0.00 10.82
CA ARG A 54 -4.54 0.52 12.06
C ARG A 54 -5.63 1.28 12.81
N ASP A 55 -5.46 1.48 14.12
CA ASP A 55 -6.28 2.43 14.87
C ASP A 55 -6.35 3.79 14.16
N GLU A 56 -7.57 4.32 13.99
CA GLU A 56 -7.80 5.52 13.18
C GLU A 56 -7.10 6.76 13.73
N ALA A 57 -7.12 6.93 15.06
CA ALA A 57 -6.48 8.08 15.68
C ALA A 57 -4.95 8.02 15.52
N ALA A 58 -4.38 6.84 15.69
CA ALA A 58 -2.96 6.61 15.48
C ALA A 58 -2.56 6.74 14.00
N TRP A 59 -3.44 6.30 13.08
CA TRP A 59 -3.23 6.42 11.64
C TRP A 59 -3.19 7.88 11.19
N ILE A 60 -4.22 8.67 11.53
CA ILE A 60 -4.28 10.08 11.11
C ILE A 60 -3.18 10.93 11.76
N ALA A 61 -2.85 10.66 13.03
CA ALA A 61 -1.73 11.33 13.69
C ALA A 61 -0.39 11.06 12.98
N SER A 62 -0.19 9.81 12.53
CA SER A 62 0.98 9.43 11.73
C SER A 62 1.01 10.15 10.38
N CYS A 63 -0.12 10.22 9.66
CA CYS A 63 -0.24 10.93 8.40
C CYS A 63 0.07 12.43 8.56
N VAL A 64 -0.51 13.08 9.57
CA VAL A 64 -0.25 14.49 9.89
C VAL A 64 1.24 14.72 10.15
N LYS A 65 1.86 13.89 10.99
CA LYS A 65 3.29 13.99 11.30
C LYS A 65 4.15 13.79 10.05
N PHE A 66 3.84 12.79 9.24
CA PHE A 66 4.61 12.44 8.04
C PHE A 66 4.53 13.50 6.95
N PHE A 67 3.34 14.10 6.73
CA PHE A 67 3.12 15.04 5.64
C PHE A 67 3.30 16.52 6.01
N ARG A 68 3.48 16.86 7.29
CA ARG A 68 3.56 18.25 7.78
C ARG A 68 4.50 19.14 6.97
N HIS A 69 5.70 18.64 6.66
CA HIS A 69 6.75 19.41 5.99
C HIS A 69 7.08 18.87 4.59
N ARG A 70 6.28 17.92 4.09
CA ARG A 70 6.53 17.31 2.78
C ARG A 70 5.84 18.09 1.68
N ARG A 71 6.57 18.30 0.58
CA ARG A 71 5.99 18.87 -0.64
C ARG A 71 4.79 18.06 -1.09
N ILE A 72 3.70 18.74 -1.44
CA ILE A 72 2.53 18.11 -2.04
C ILE A 72 2.89 17.66 -3.45
N ARG A 73 2.68 16.37 -3.73
CA ARG A 73 2.95 15.77 -5.05
C ARG A 73 1.66 15.62 -5.84
N PRO A 74 1.71 15.61 -7.19
CA PRO A 74 0.55 15.47 -8.07
C PRO A 74 -0.37 14.31 -7.68
N MET A 75 0.18 13.13 -7.38
CA MET A 75 -0.58 11.96 -6.95
C MET A 75 -1.49 12.24 -5.73
N ARG A 76 -1.01 13.00 -4.73
CA ARG A 76 -1.84 13.34 -3.57
C ARG A 76 -2.94 14.36 -3.92
N VAL A 77 -2.64 15.29 -4.84
CA VAL A 77 -3.66 16.22 -5.34
C VAL A 77 -4.73 15.47 -6.12
N TRP A 78 -4.34 14.53 -6.95
CA TRP A 78 -5.27 13.68 -7.70
C TRP A 78 -6.18 12.86 -6.77
N MET A 79 -5.65 12.35 -5.64
CA MET A 79 -6.42 11.55 -4.69
C MET A 79 -7.34 12.36 -3.77
N PHE A 80 -6.87 13.49 -3.29
CA PHE A 80 -7.51 14.23 -2.19
C PHE A 80 -7.86 15.68 -2.57
N GLY A 81 -7.60 16.11 -3.79
CA GLY A 81 -7.87 17.46 -4.27
C GLY A 81 -7.29 18.55 -3.34
N PRO A 82 -8.13 19.49 -2.87
CA PRO A 82 -7.71 20.56 -1.97
C PRO A 82 -7.25 20.05 -0.59
N HIS A 83 -7.57 18.80 -0.24
CA HIS A 83 -7.22 18.17 1.03
C HIS A 83 -5.95 17.31 0.95
N ALA A 84 -5.09 17.52 -0.03
CA ALA A 84 -3.87 16.75 -0.28
C ALA A 84 -2.82 16.78 0.86
N ASN A 85 -2.98 17.64 1.86
CA ASN A 85 -2.15 17.66 3.06
C ASN A 85 -3.00 17.60 4.34
N PRO A 86 -3.02 16.47 5.06
CA PRO A 86 -3.80 16.31 6.28
C PRO A 86 -3.27 17.16 7.45
N ALA A 87 -2.06 17.72 7.34
CA ALA A 87 -1.51 18.60 8.35
C ALA A 87 -1.98 20.06 8.21
N ARG A 88 -2.67 20.42 7.11
CA ARG A 88 -3.05 21.79 6.81
C ARG A 88 -4.14 22.32 7.75
N ASP A 89 -5.22 21.55 7.91
CA ASP A 89 -6.40 21.97 8.68
C ASP A 89 -7.25 20.76 9.10
N THR A 90 -8.29 21.04 9.90
CA THR A 90 -9.21 19.99 10.38
C THR A 90 -10.04 19.37 9.26
N ALA A 91 -10.46 20.14 8.26
CA ALA A 91 -11.22 19.64 7.12
C ALA A 91 -10.40 18.64 6.32
N SER A 92 -9.12 18.93 6.10
CA SER A 92 -8.21 17.99 5.43
C SER A 92 -7.99 16.70 6.23
N ARG A 93 -7.88 16.78 7.56
CA ARG A 93 -7.81 15.58 8.41
C ARG A 93 -9.08 14.74 8.31
N GLN A 94 -10.24 15.39 8.35
CA GLN A 94 -11.51 14.69 8.23
C GLN A 94 -11.66 14.01 6.88
N ALA A 95 -11.33 14.69 5.79
CA ALA A 95 -11.35 14.11 4.44
C ALA A 95 -10.47 12.84 4.32
N TRP A 96 -9.31 12.82 4.98
CA TRP A 96 -8.44 11.63 5.02
C TRP A 96 -9.07 10.51 5.85
N LEU A 97 -9.66 10.79 7.01
CA LEU A 97 -10.35 9.81 7.82
C LEU A 97 -11.55 9.20 7.09
N ASP A 98 -12.34 10.04 6.43
CA ASP A 98 -13.50 9.58 5.66
C ASP A 98 -13.09 8.69 4.48
N ALA A 99 -12.01 9.05 3.78
CA ALA A 99 -11.44 8.23 2.72
C ALA A 99 -10.93 6.88 3.26
N TYR A 100 -10.26 6.88 4.41
CA TYR A 100 -9.77 5.66 5.07
C TYR A 100 -10.92 4.73 5.46
N ARG A 101 -11.96 5.27 6.10
CA ARG A 101 -13.15 4.50 6.51
C ARG A 101 -13.90 3.93 5.32
N ALA A 102 -14.16 4.77 4.32
CA ALA A 102 -14.88 4.38 3.12
C ALA A 102 -14.13 3.29 2.34
N HIS A 103 -12.81 3.43 2.19
CA HIS A 103 -11.97 2.42 1.57
C HIS A 103 -12.03 1.09 2.32
N ASN A 104 -11.78 1.09 3.62
CA ASN A 104 -11.77 -0.13 4.43
C ASN A 104 -13.13 -0.83 4.41
N ALA A 105 -14.23 -0.08 4.54
CA ALA A 105 -15.58 -0.63 4.47
C ALA A 105 -15.87 -1.26 3.11
N ALA A 106 -15.51 -0.59 2.03
CA ALA A 106 -15.72 -1.06 0.68
C ALA A 106 -14.93 -2.33 0.35
N VAL A 107 -13.66 -2.41 0.80
CA VAL A 107 -12.82 -3.60 0.61
C VAL A 107 -13.38 -4.78 1.41
N ARG A 108 -13.73 -4.58 2.69
CA ARG A 108 -14.35 -5.64 3.52
C ARG A 108 -15.63 -6.18 2.90
N ALA A 109 -16.51 -5.29 2.44
CA ALA A 109 -17.77 -5.70 1.82
C ALA A 109 -17.54 -6.51 0.54
N HIS A 110 -16.58 -6.11 -0.30
CA HIS A 110 -16.26 -6.82 -1.54
C HIS A 110 -15.73 -8.24 -1.29
N PHE A 111 -14.85 -8.39 -0.29
CA PHE A 111 -14.22 -9.68 0.01
C PHE A 111 -14.96 -10.52 1.05
N ALA A 112 -16.12 -10.10 1.54
CA ALA A 112 -16.87 -10.82 2.56
C ALA A 112 -17.17 -12.29 2.19
N SER A 113 -17.39 -12.57 0.89
CA SER A 113 -17.62 -13.92 0.37
C SER A 113 -16.36 -14.63 -0.15
N ARG A 114 -15.17 -14.02 0.02
CA ARG A 114 -13.90 -14.50 -0.56
C ARG A 114 -12.76 -14.55 0.47
N PRO A 115 -12.94 -15.22 1.63
CA PRO A 115 -11.96 -15.18 2.72
C PRO A 115 -10.59 -15.76 2.34
N GLN A 116 -10.55 -16.63 1.32
CA GLN A 116 -9.30 -17.25 0.85
C GLN A 116 -8.40 -16.28 0.06
N GLN A 117 -8.97 -15.18 -0.47
CA GLN A 117 -8.25 -14.18 -1.26
C GLN A 117 -7.95 -12.91 -0.47
N PHE A 118 -8.42 -12.83 0.77
CA PHE A 118 -8.40 -11.59 1.53
C PHE A 118 -7.84 -11.77 2.94
N LEU A 119 -6.91 -10.90 3.29
CA LEU A 119 -6.36 -10.79 4.64
C LEU A 119 -6.53 -9.35 5.13
N GLU A 120 -7.27 -9.16 6.22
CA GLU A 120 -7.19 -7.91 6.99
C GLU A 120 -6.05 -8.03 8.00
N PHE A 121 -5.15 -7.05 8.02
CA PHE A 121 -3.88 -7.17 8.68
C PHE A 121 -3.47 -5.85 9.36
N ASP A 122 -3.28 -5.87 10.67
CA ASP A 122 -2.72 -4.73 11.41
C ASP A 122 -1.23 -4.98 11.72
N PRO A 123 -0.31 -4.46 10.91
CA PRO A 123 1.12 -4.69 11.09
C PRO A 123 1.67 -4.10 12.40
N THR A 124 0.90 -3.26 13.09
CA THR A 124 1.32 -2.67 14.37
C THR A 124 1.01 -3.58 15.57
N ARG A 125 0.15 -4.57 15.38
CA ARG A 125 -0.26 -5.55 16.40
C ARG A 125 0.35 -6.94 16.18
N GLU A 126 0.86 -7.19 14.99
CA GLU A 126 1.50 -8.47 14.69
C GLU A 126 2.87 -8.56 15.37
N THR A 127 3.21 -9.77 15.77
CA THR A 127 4.48 -10.10 16.43
C THR A 127 5.29 -11.15 15.68
N SER A 128 4.68 -11.77 14.65
CA SER A 128 5.31 -12.83 13.85
C SER A 128 4.94 -12.71 12.37
N TRP A 129 5.65 -13.45 11.55
CA TRP A 129 5.41 -13.58 10.11
C TRP A 129 4.31 -14.59 9.76
N ASP A 130 3.91 -15.46 10.70
CA ASP A 130 3.10 -16.65 10.44
C ASP A 130 1.82 -16.34 9.67
N ARG A 131 1.04 -15.37 10.15
CA ARG A 131 -0.24 -15.03 9.57
C ARG A 131 -0.12 -14.52 8.14
N LEU A 132 0.89 -13.69 7.88
CA LEU A 132 1.17 -13.16 6.55
C LEU A 132 1.70 -14.25 5.62
N CYS A 133 2.68 -15.02 6.07
CA CYS A 133 3.30 -16.08 5.30
C CYS A 133 2.31 -17.20 4.97
N ASN A 134 1.49 -17.62 5.94
CA ASN A 134 0.44 -18.61 5.72
C ASN A 134 -0.57 -18.13 4.67
N PHE A 135 -1.00 -16.87 4.74
CA PHE A 135 -1.90 -16.31 3.74
C PHE A 135 -1.25 -16.26 2.35
N LEU A 136 0.01 -15.89 2.25
CA LEU A 136 0.74 -15.81 0.99
C LEU A 136 1.23 -17.18 0.47
N GLY A 137 1.14 -18.23 1.27
CA GLY A 137 1.72 -19.54 0.95
C GLY A 137 3.25 -19.49 0.84
N ALA A 138 3.88 -18.59 1.62
CA ALA A 138 5.31 -18.39 1.65
C ALA A 138 5.94 -19.00 2.91
N PRO A 139 7.19 -19.44 2.87
CA PRO A 139 7.88 -19.91 4.06
C PRO A 139 8.09 -18.77 5.07
N VAL A 140 7.96 -19.10 6.36
CA VAL A 140 8.24 -18.14 7.44
C VAL A 140 9.76 -17.94 7.52
N PRO A 141 10.24 -16.68 7.53
CA PRO A 141 11.67 -16.41 7.68
C PRO A 141 12.20 -16.85 9.06
N GLU A 142 13.18 -17.75 9.08
CA GLU A 142 13.72 -18.32 10.34
C GLU A 142 14.53 -17.31 11.16
N ASP A 143 15.28 -16.42 10.48
CA ASP A 143 16.24 -15.51 11.13
C ASP A 143 15.81 -14.04 11.09
N GLN A 144 14.55 -13.74 10.85
CA GLN A 144 14.06 -12.36 10.74
C GLN A 144 12.91 -12.13 11.71
N PRO A 145 13.15 -11.41 12.82
CA PRO A 145 12.06 -11.02 13.69
C PRO A 145 11.06 -10.13 12.94
N TRP A 146 9.80 -10.13 13.39
CA TRP A 146 8.79 -9.23 12.85
C TRP A 146 9.29 -7.78 12.93
N PRO A 147 9.27 -7.02 11.80
CA PRO A 147 9.85 -5.70 11.78
C PRO A 147 8.98 -4.72 12.58
N HIS A 148 9.48 -4.20 13.67
CA HIS A 148 8.94 -2.99 14.29
C HIS A 148 9.37 -1.78 13.46
N ALA A 149 8.98 -1.75 12.19
CA ALA A 149 9.38 -0.71 11.27
C ALA A 149 8.45 0.47 11.41
N ASN A 150 8.94 1.46 11.90
CA ASN A 150 8.89 2.91 11.79
C ASN A 150 9.01 3.57 13.16
N PRO A 151 10.15 3.46 13.80
CA PRO A 151 10.53 4.55 14.67
C PRO A 151 10.63 5.77 13.74
N THR A 152 10.02 6.85 14.10
CA THR A 152 9.89 8.13 13.38
C THR A 152 11.24 8.80 13.03
N LYS A 153 12.24 8.05 12.71
CA LYS A 153 13.53 8.53 12.19
C LYS A 153 13.51 8.36 10.67
N LEU A 154 13.43 9.49 9.99
CA LEU A 154 13.41 9.65 8.53
C LEU A 154 14.63 9.06 7.78
N ASP A 155 15.56 8.43 8.48
CA ASP A 155 16.88 8.05 7.97
C ASP A 155 17.17 6.54 7.97
N ALA A 156 16.18 5.68 8.19
CA ALA A 156 16.43 4.25 8.07
C ALA A 156 16.42 3.83 6.59
N PRO A 157 17.52 3.28 6.06
CA PRO A 157 17.60 2.78 4.69
C PRO A 157 16.85 1.46 4.57
N TRP A 158 15.51 1.50 4.43
CA TRP A 158 14.68 0.31 4.24
C TRP A 158 14.79 -0.28 2.82
N ARG A 159 15.37 0.47 1.88
CA ARG A 159 15.64 0.02 0.51
C ARG A 159 16.45 -1.28 0.38
N PRO A 160 17.36 -1.65 1.29
CA PRO A 160 18.08 -2.92 1.18
C PRO A 160 17.26 -4.15 1.57
N LEU A 161 16.23 -4.03 2.44
CA LEU A 161 15.52 -5.21 2.95
C LEU A 161 14.66 -5.87 1.86
N TRP A 162 13.93 -5.10 1.07
CA TRP A 162 13.11 -5.63 -0.03
C TRP A 162 13.94 -6.32 -1.12
N ARG A 163 15.13 -5.80 -1.42
CA ARG A 163 16.07 -6.46 -2.34
C ARG A 163 16.57 -7.80 -1.79
N LYS A 164 16.83 -7.88 -0.47
CA LYS A 164 17.27 -9.13 0.16
C LYS A 164 16.14 -10.16 0.24
N LEU A 165 14.91 -9.73 0.47
CA LEU A 165 13.74 -10.61 0.52
C LEU A 165 13.44 -11.21 -0.87
N ARG A 166 13.46 -10.41 -1.94
CA ARG A 166 13.31 -10.91 -3.33
C ARG A 166 14.37 -11.97 -3.67
N ARG A 167 15.61 -11.75 -3.27
CA ARG A 167 16.73 -12.67 -3.54
C ARG A 167 16.60 -14.00 -2.80
N ARG A 168 16.02 -14.00 -1.58
CA ARG A 168 15.83 -15.21 -0.78
C ARG A 168 14.55 -15.98 -1.11
N LEU A 169 13.52 -15.32 -1.61
CA LEU A 169 12.26 -15.95 -2.03
C LEU A 169 12.31 -16.50 -3.47
N GLY A 170 13.46 -16.43 -4.13
CA GLY A 170 13.59 -16.92 -5.52
C GLY A 170 12.75 -16.13 -6.54
N LEU A 171 12.26 -14.93 -6.18
CA LEU A 171 11.45 -14.06 -7.02
C LEU A 171 12.33 -13.13 -7.88
N GLU A 172 13.42 -13.62 -8.39
CA GLU A 172 14.20 -12.90 -9.41
C GLU A 172 13.50 -13.06 -10.76
N ALA A 173 12.92 -11.96 -11.25
CA ALA A 173 12.49 -11.90 -12.63
C ALA A 173 13.72 -12.15 -13.52
N SER A 174 13.65 -13.17 -14.36
CA SER A 174 14.61 -13.38 -15.42
C SER A 174 14.67 -12.12 -16.26
N ALA A 175 15.84 -11.49 -16.34
CA ALA A 175 16.03 -10.40 -17.27
C ALA A 175 15.80 -10.95 -18.69
N PRO A 176 15.04 -10.26 -19.57
CA PRO A 176 15.02 -10.62 -20.98
C PRO A 176 16.40 -10.33 -21.56
N GLU A 177 16.93 -11.30 -22.32
CA GLU A 177 18.11 -11.15 -23.15
C GLU A 177 17.90 -10.08 -24.23
#